data_31dbf3e02d375d66361bdbd36c9a6110
#
_entry.id   31dbf3e02d375d66361bdbd36c9a6110
#
_cell.length_a   1.000
_cell.length_b   1.000
_cell.length_c   1.000
_cell.angle_alpha   90.00
_cell.angle_beta   90.00
_cell.angle_gamma   90.00
#
_symmetry.space_group_name_H-M   'P 1'
#
loop_
_entity.id
_entity.type
_entity.pdbx_description
1 polymer ?
#
loop_
_entity_poly.entity_id
_entity_poly.type
_entity_poly.pdbx_seq_one_letter_code
_entity_poly.pdbx_strand_id
1 'polypeptide(L)'
;MTKWKRANPNGTRDYLFEECTLIEEVEQKLRLTFLERGYEEIRTPTIEFYDVFAFQNRPIDEEKMYKFFDEKGRIIVLRPDMTIPLARVIGTQRWDTPLKVTYSGNVFRANESHSGKYNEIVQSGIEVIGIDNVRAEIECVISVIQALQKLNVQSFTIEIGQVQLYKCIVKKLSIHDEEERVLRTYIESKNYAALSNFIGEKKLDRCDETVRLLEKLPRLFGNLEVIEEAEKLASSNEMKMAIARVKEMYETMETLGYGSYISIDLGMIQHLDYYTGVIFKGYIYEIGEEIVSGGRYDELIGNFGETLPAVGLALQVNQIVKALQEQQEPYERNQIDIVIHYELNRLAEAERLRNLLRKDGKNAWLSLFSNLSDTFQFARKNKIGTVVEAKNEYLVEYVWNEKWVVQKEGETSCVTFKLR
;
A
#
# COMPACT_ATOMS: atom_id res chain seq x y z
N MET A 1 14.95 -29.08 21.02
CA MET A 1 15.08 -27.82 20.24
C MET A 1 14.01 -26.86 20.71
N THR A 2 14.38 -25.63 21.07
CA THR A 2 13.43 -24.61 21.51
C THR A 2 12.44 -24.26 20.38
N LYS A 3 11.14 -24.18 20.70
CA LYS A 3 10.02 -23.87 19.77
C LYS A 3 10.33 -22.68 18.85
N TRP A 4 11.05 -21.69 19.37
CA TRP A 4 11.39 -20.42 18.70
C TRP A 4 12.40 -20.54 17.55
N LYS A 5 13.15 -21.63 17.42
CA LYS A 5 14.10 -21.83 16.31
C LYS A 5 13.44 -22.13 14.96
N ARG A 6 12.12 -22.34 14.93
CA ARG A 6 11.35 -22.73 13.74
C ARG A 6 10.07 -21.92 13.53
N ALA A 7 9.94 -20.80 14.23
CA ALA A 7 8.75 -19.97 14.15
C ALA A 7 9.16 -18.50 13.92
N ASN A 8 8.35 -17.79 13.18
CA ASN A 8 8.47 -16.35 13.02
C ASN A 8 7.86 -15.64 14.25
N PRO A 9 8.31 -14.43 14.60
CA PRO A 9 7.61 -13.57 15.56
C PRO A 9 6.15 -13.37 15.17
N ASN A 10 5.29 -13.14 16.18
CA ASN A 10 3.87 -12.88 15.92
C ASN A 10 3.67 -11.71 14.93
N GLY A 11 2.77 -11.87 13.99
CA GLY A 11 2.46 -10.85 12.99
C GLY A 11 3.55 -10.63 11.92
N THR A 12 4.60 -11.47 11.88
CA THR A 12 5.57 -11.50 10.78
C THR A 12 5.48 -12.83 10.04
N ARG A 13 5.91 -12.85 8.79
CA ARG A 13 5.95 -14.08 7.98
C ARG A 13 7.05 -14.03 6.92
N ASP A 14 7.41 -15.19 6.42
CA ASP A 14 8.26 -15.32 5.25
C ASP A 14 7.39 -15.13 3.98
N TYR A 15 7.91 -14.37 3.04
CA TYR A 15 7.38 -14.30 1.67
C TYR A 15 8.22 -15.22 0.80
N LEU A 16 7.59 -16.14 0.08
CA LEU A 16 8.31 -17.18 -0.64
C LEU A 16 7.96 -17.15 -2.14
N PHE A 17 8.99 -17.33 -2.96
CA PHE A 17 8.87 -17.57 -4.40
C PHE A 17 7.95 -16.57 -5.13
N GLU A 18 6.79 -17.02 -5.55
CA GLU A 18 5.83 -16.27 -6.36
C GLU A 18 5.30 -15.05 -5.62
N GLU A 19 5.00 -15.19 -4.34
CA GLU A 19 4.52 -14.08 -3.51
C GLU A 19 5.60 -12.99 -3.37
N CYS A 20 6.87 -13.39 -3.21
CA CYS A 20 7.99 -12.45 -3.17
C CYS A 20 8.10 -11.68 -4.50
N THR A 21 8.03 -12.39 -5.64
CA THR A 21 8.05 -11.77 -6.97
C THR A 21 6.87 -10.81 -7.16
N LEU A 22 5.67 -11.21 -6.73
CA LEU A 22 4.48 -10.36 -6.86
C LEU A 22 4.56 -9.09 -6.01
N ILE A 23 5.11 -9.17 -4.80
CA ILE A 23 5.36 -7.99 -3.95
C ILE A 23 6.32 -7.02 -4.67
N GLU A 24 7.44 -7.52 -5.19
CA GLU A 24 8.42 -6.72 -5.91
C GLU A 24 7.82 -6.07 -7.18
N GLU A 25 7.01 -6.81 -7.94
CA GLU A 25 6.31 -6.29 -9.11
C GLU A 25 5.31 -5.19 -8.75
N VAL A 26 4.54 -5.35 -7.67
CA VAL A 26 3.61 -4.33 -7.18
C VAL A 26 4.37 -3.09 -6.76
N GLU A 27 5.41 -3.22 -5.92
CA GLU A 27 6.23 -2.09 -5.49
C GLU A 27 6.86 -1.36 -6.68
N GLN A 28 7.39 -2.09 -7.66
CA GLN A 28 7.99 -1.51 -8.86
C GLN A 28 6.96 -0.76 -9.72
N LYS A 29 5.78 -1.32 -9.94
CA LYS A 29 4.71 -0.66 -10.72
C LYS A 29 4.19 0.58 -10.03
N LEU A 30 3.98 0.55 -8.71
CA LEU A 30 3.61 1.73 -7.91
C LEU A 30 4.68 2.81 -8.05
N ARG A 31 5.95 2.47 -7.79
CA ARG A 31 7.08 3.38 -7.89
C ARG A 31 7.18 4.04 -9.27
N LEU A 32 7.15 3.25 -10.34
CA LEU A 32 7.24 3.78 -11.71
C LEU A 32 6.07 4.70 -12.04
N THR A 33 4.85 4.36 -11.61
CA THR A 33 3.67 5.20 -11.84
C THR A 33 3.83 6.56 -11.15
N PHE A 34 4.32 6.59 -9.93
CA PHE A 34 4.52 7.84 -9.21
C PHE A 34 5.66 8.68 -9.80
N LEU A 35 6.78 8.06 -10.21
CA LEU A 35 7.87 8.75 -10.90
C LEU A 35 7.40 9.37 -12.24
N GLU A 36 6.58 8.67 -13.03
CA GLU A 36 5.99 9.19 -14.27
C GLU A 36 5.11 10.41 -14.03
N ARG A 37 4.53 10.54 -12.82
CA ARG A 37 3.74 11.70 -12.41
C ARG A 37 4.57 12.81 -11.75
N GLY A 38 5.90 12.69 -11.75
CA GLY A 38 6.83 13.70 -11.25
C GLY A 38 7.03 13.67 -9.74
N TYR A 39 6.76 12.55 -9.06
CA TYR A 39 7.17 12.34 -7.68
C TYR A 39 8.65 11.94 -7.63
N GLU A 40 9.38 12.42 -6.63
CA GLU A 40 10.77 12.04 -6.38
C GLU A 40 10.85 11.04 -5.21
N GLU A 41 11.70 10.01 -5.35
CA GLU A 41 11.79 8.96 -4.34
C GLU A 41 12.62 9.40 -3.13
N ILE A 42 12.08 9.19 -1.93
CA ILE A 42 12.79 9.36 -0.66
C ILE A 42 12.82 8.04 0.11
N ARG A 43 13.98 7.74 0.72
CA ARG A 43 14.14 6.61 1.64
C ARG A 43 14.62 7.10 3.00
N THR A 44 13.81 6.87 4.02
CA THR A 44 14.15 7.14 5.41
C THR A 44 14.68 5.87 6.09
N PRO A 45 15.45 5.97 7.17
CA PRO A 45 15.90 4.81 7.95
C PRO A 45 14.74 3.98 8.49
N THR A 46 14.94 2.67 8.59
CA THR A 46 13.97 1.76 9.25
C THR A 46 13.93 1.97 10.76
N ILE A 47 15.04 2.43 11.32
CA ILE A 47 15.22 2.71 12.75
C ILE A 47 15.23 4.22 12.94
N GLU A 48 14.40 4.73 13.84
CA GLU A 48 14.32 6.13 14.21
C GLU A 48 14.43 6.30 15.72
N PHE A 49 14.77 7.51 16.18
CA PHE A 49 14.63 7.82 17.59
C PHE A 49 13.14 7.85 17.99
N TYR A 50 12.84 7.34 19.19
CA TYR A 50 11.49 7.40 19.74
C TYR A 50 10.92 8.82 19.77
N ASP A 51 11.76 9.81 20.06
CA ASP A 51 11.36 11.23 20.15
C ASP A 51 10.78 11.77 18.83
N VAL A 52 11.11 11.17 17.69
CA VAL A 52 10.53 11.51 16.37
C VAL A 52 9.01 11.26 16.36
N PHE A 53 8.53 10.32 17.18
CA PHE A 53 7.10 9.96 17.28
C PHE A 53 6.45 10.44 18.57
N ALA A 54 7.21 11.03 19.50
CA ALA A 54 6.77 11.39 20.85
C ALA A 54 6.29 12.85 20.96
N PHE A 55 5.43 13.31 20.04
CA PHE A 55 4.82 14.63 20.11
C PHE A 55 3.35 14.56 20.56
N GLN A 56 2.80 15.72 20.92
CA GLN A 56 1.39 15.83 21.31
C GLN A 56 0.49 15.46 20.15
N ASN A 57 -0.61 14.73 20.41
CA ASN A 57 -1.52 14.20 19.38
C ASN A 57 -0.85 13.23 18.41
N ARG A 58 0.02 12.36 18.94
CA ARG A 58 0.70 11.34 18.13
C ARG A 58 -0.31 10.41 17.44
N PRO A 59 -0.08 10.11 16.16
CA PRO A 59 -1.00 9.27 15.37
C PRO A 59 -0.94 7.79 15.73
N ILE A 60 0.08 7.36 16.48
CA ILE A 60 0.33 5.95 16.79
C ILE A 60 0.54 5.81 18.28
N ASP A 61 -0.22 4.91 18.89
CA ASP A 61 -0.11 4.58 20.30
C ASP A 61 1.30 4.08 20.64
N GLU A 62 1.83 4.53 21.74
CA GLU A 62 3.15 4.15 22.23
C GLU A 62 3.31 2.64 22.41
N GLU A 63 2.23 1.95 22.81
CA GLU A 63 2.19 0.52 23.05
C GLU A 63 2.33 -0.29 21.76
N LYS A 64 1.99 0.33 20.61
CA LYS A 64 2.11 -0.29 19.28
C LYS A 64 3.49 -0.15 18.65
N MET A 65 4.45 0.50 19.32
CA MET A 65 5.81 0.71 18.81
C MET A 65 6.77 -0.39 19.28
N TYR A 66 7.55 -0.95 18.38
CA TYR A 66 8.69 -1.81 18.71
C TYR A 66 9.86 -0.94 19.19
N LYS A 67 10.14 -0.96 20.50
CA LYS A 67 11.16 -0.16 21.16
C LYS A 67 12.36 -1.00 21.58
N PHE A 68 13.56 -0.42 21.44
CA PHE A 68 14.82 -1.01 21.89
C PHE A 68 15.81 0.13 22.22
N PHE A 69 17.03 -0.21 22.59
CA PHE A 69 18.05 0.77 22.99
C PHE A 69 19.23 0.74 22.02
N ASP A 70 19.76 1.92 21.74
CA ASP A 70 21.06 2.01 21.07
C ASP A 70 22.21 1.79 22.07
N GLU A 71 23.46 1.82 21.56
CA GLU A 71 24.67 1.63 22.37
C GLU A 71 24.89 2.69 23.48
N LYS A 72 24.17 3.83 23.39
CA LYS A 72 24.20 4.93 24.39
C LYS A 72 23.00 4.89 25.34
N GLY A 73 22.15 3.88 25.24
CA GLY A 73 20.95 3.75 26.07
C GLY A 73 19.78 4.66 25.66
N ARG A 74 19.81 5.25 24.45
CA ARG A 74 18.71 6.05 23.94
C ARG A 74 17.63 5.14 23.36
N ILE A 75 16.36 5.50 23.53
CA ILE A 75 15.24 4.73 22.98
C ILE A 75 15.17 4.96 21.48
N ILE A 76 15.20 3.87 20.74
CA ILE A 76 14.99 3.81 19.30
C ILE A 76 13.84 2.88 18.98
N VAL A 77 13.21 3.05 17.81
CA VAL A 77 12.04 2.29 17.40
C VAL A 77 12.21 1.79 15.97
N LEU A 78 11.60 0.65 15.65
CA LEU A 78 11.27 0.36 14.26
C LEU A 78 10.16 1.31 13.84
N ARG A 79 10.34 2.01 12.73
CA ARG A 79 9.38 3.03 12.27
C ARG A 79 7.98 2.45 12.14
N PRO A 80 6.98 2.96 12.86
CA PRO A 80 5.60 2.50 12.75
C PRO A 80 4.82 3.19 11.62
N ASP A 81 5.44 4.19 10.99
CA ASP A 81 4.86 5.06 9.97
C ASP A 81 5.94 5.58 9.03
N MET A 82 5.58 5.92 7.79
CA MET A 82 6.51 6.47 6.80
C MET A 82 6.44 8.00 6.72
N THR A 83 5.25 8.59 6.97
CA THR A 83 5.00 10.03 6.84
C THR A 83 5.74 10.85 7.88
N ILE A 84 5.79 10.38 9.14
CA ILE A 84 6.47 11.10 10.24
C ILE A 84 7.99 11.21 10.01
N PRO A 85 8.72 10.13 9.68
CA PRO A 85 10.13 10.23 9.28
C PRO A 85 10.36 11.15 8.07
N LEU A 86 9.44 11.13 7.11
CA LEU A 86 9.49 12.02 5.96
C LEU A 86 9.29 13.48 6.39
N ALA A 87 8.30 13.79 7.22
CA ALA A 87 8.06 15.12 7.78
C ALA A 87 9.31 15.65 8.51
N ARG A 88 10.00 14.78 9.27
CA ARG A 88 11.29 15.10 9.91
C ARG A 88 12.36 15.50 8.88
N VAL A 89 12.50 14.73 7.80
CA VAL A 89 13.48 15.04 6.75
C VAL A 89 13.15 16.39 6.09
N ILE A 90 11.90 16.60 5.70
CA ILE A 90 11.45 17.84 5.06
C ILE A 90 11.63 19.04 5.97
N GLY A 91 11.18 18.96 7.22
CA GLY A 91 11.28 20.06 8.19
C GLY A 91 12.73 20.42 8.54
N THR A 92 13.66 19.46 8.48
CA THR A 92 15.08 19.71 8.81
C THR A 92 15.92 20.16 7.64
N GLN A 93 15.59 19.76 6.39
CA GLN A 93 16.43 20.05 5.21
C GLN A 93 16.09 21.37 4.51
N ARG A 94 14.92 21.96 4.74
CA ARG A 94 14.45 23.23 4.17
C ARG A 94 14.56 23.27 2.64
N TRP A 95 13.92 22.31 2.00
CA TRP A 95 13.85 22.27 0.53
C TRP A 95 12.85 23.28 -0.02
N ASP A 96 13.09 23.72 -1.27
CA ASP A 96 12.14 24.54 -1.99
C ASP A 96 10.82 23.77 -2.21
N THR A 97 9.69 24.42 -1.98
CA THR A 97 8.36 23.87 -2.23
C THR A 97 7.75 24.46 -3.52
N PRO A 98 6.84 23.77 -4.21
CA PRO A 98 6.20 22.51 -3.81
C PRO A 98 7.07 21.27 -4.05
N LEU A 99 6.90 20.27 -3.19
CA LEU A 99 7.53 18.95 -3.33
C LEU A 99 6.48 17.89 -3.59
N LYS A 100 6.79 16.96 -4.48
CA LYS A 100 6.05 15.71 -4.70
C LYS A 100 7.00 14.57 -4.43
N VAL A 101 6.76 13.80 -3.37
CA VAL A 101 7.66 12.72 -2.97
C VAL A 101 6.93 11.39 -2.87
N THR A 102 7.64 10.31 -3.17
CA THR A 102 7.16 8.93 -3.02
C THR A 102 8.13 8.11 -2.20
N TYR A 103 7.61 7.10 -1.53
CA TYR A 103 8.39 6.17 -0.72
C TYR A 103 7.85 4.74 -0.85
N SER A 104 8.71 3.75 -0.61
CA SER A 104 8.33 2.36 -0.34
C SER A 104 9.19 1.78 0.77
N GLY A 105 8.61 0.94 1.62
CA GLY A 105 9.32 0.25 2.69
C GLY A 105 8.42 -0.31 3.78
N ASN A 106 9.05 -1.05 4.71
CA ASN A 106 8.33 -1.70 5.79
C ASN A 106 8.05 -0.74 6.94
N VAL A 107 6.85 -0.82 7.51
CA VAL A 107 6.46 -0.24 8.80
C VAL A 107 6.13 -1.35 9.79
N PHE A 108 6.30 -1.07 11.08
CA PHE A 108 6.23 -2.06 12.14
C PHE A 108 5.27 -1.60 13.24
N ARG A 109 4.16 -2.33 13.42
CA ARG A 109 3.14 -2.03 14.43
C ARG A 109 2.83 -3.26 15.25
N ALA A 110 3.05 -3.20 16.56
CA ALA A 110 2.68 -4.29 17.46
C ALA A 110 1.15 -4.36 17.55
N ASN A 111 0.55 -5.33 16.90
CA ASN A 111 -0.88 -5.61 17.01
C ASN A 111 -1.14 -6.63 18.12
N GLU A 112 -2.37 -6.67 18.61
CA GLU A 112 -2.77 -7.69 19.59
C GLU A 112 -2.58 -9.10 19.03
N SER A 113 -2.11 -10.00 19.88
CA SER A 113 -1.94 -11.40 19.52
C SER A 113 -3.30 -11.97 19.07
N HIS A 114 -3.28 -12.68 17.94
CA HIS A 114 -4.48 -13.29 17.33
C HIS A 114 -5.46 -12.31 16.64
N SER A 115 -5.09 -11.04 16.42
CA SER A 115 -5.91 -10.11 15.64
C SER A 115 -6.00 -10.46 14.14
N GLY A 116 -5.17 -11.37 13.65
CA GLY A 116 -5.02 -11.66 12.21
C GLY A 116 -4.25 -10.58 11.43
N LYS A 117 -3.84 -9.49 12.09
CA LYS A 117 -3.13 -8.38 11.47
C LYS A 117 -1.62 -8.62 11.43
N TYR A 118 -0.98 -8.17 10.38
CA TYR A 118 0.48 -8.18 10.28
C TYR A 118 1.09 -7.06 11.14
N ASN A 119 2.22 -7.36 11.78
CA ASN A 119 3.02 -6.39 12.52
C ASN A 119 4.08 -5.74 11.62
N GLU A 120 4.50 -6.45 10.58
CA GLU A 120 5.36 -5.94 9.52
C GLU A 120 4.52 -5.77 8.24
N ILE A 121 4.44 -4.54 7.74
CA ILE A 121 3.57 -4.13 6.63
C ILE A 121 4.43 -3.43 5.59
N VAL A 122 4.36 -3.87 4.35
CA VAL A 122 4.99 -3.17 3.22
C VAL A 122 4.06 -2.04 2.80
N GLN A 123 4.53 -0.79 2.90
CA GLN A 123 3.83 0.41 2.47
C GLN A 123 4.53 1.08 1.31
N SER A 124 3.77 1.53 0.33
CA SER A 124 4.19 2.51 -0.68
C SER A 124 3.29 3.72 -0.58
N GLY A 125 3.83 4.93 -0.76
CA GLY A 125 3.01 6.13 -0.59
C GLY A 125 3.56 7.33 -1.34
N ILE A 126 2.73 8.37 -1.37
CA ILE A 126 3.00 9.65 -2.01
C ILE A 126 2.60 10.80 -1.08
N GLU A 127 3.36 11.89 -1.17
CA GLU A 127 3.08 13.13 -0.42
C GLU A 127 3.27 14.34 -1.34
N VAL A 128 2.35 15.30 -1.25
CA VAL A 128 2.43 16.62 -1.87
C VAL A 128 2.55 17.66 -0.76
N ILE A 129 3.63 18.43 -0.76
CA ILE A 129 4.02 19.32 0.33
C ILE A 129 4.16 20.74 -0.18
N GLY A 130 3.71 21.72 0.61
CA GLY A 130 3.81 23.15 0.30
C GLY A 130 2.63 23.71 -0.50
N ILE A 131 1.56 22.95 -0.70
CA ILE A 131 0.36 23.35 -1.45
C ILE A 131 -0.89 23.27 -0.57
N ASP A 132 -1.53 24.43 -0.34
CA ASP A 132 -2.80 24.52 0.41
C ASP A 132 -3.99 24.79 -0.53
N ASN A 133 -4.21 23.96 -1.54
CA ASN A 133 -5.41 24.01 -2.35
C ASN A 133 -5.82 22.59 -2.80
N VAL A 134 -7.05 22.44 -3.27
CA VAL A 134 -7.66 21.15 -3.64
C VAL A 134 -6.91 20.39 -4.73
N ARG A 135 -6.06 21.05 -5.50
CA ARG A 135 -5.27 20.40 -6.57
C ARG A 135 -4.29 19.38 -6.00
N ALA A 136 -3.79 19.59 -4.78
CA ALA A 136 -2.89 18.65 -4.12
C ALA A 136 -3.61 17.35 -3.77
N GLU A 137 -4.83 17.43 -3.22
CA GLU A 137 -5.66 16.25 -2.91
C GLU A 137 -6.07 15.51 -4.18
N ILE A 138 -6.52 16.24 -5.21
CA ILE A 138 -6.90 15.66 -6.51
C ILE A 138 -5.70 14.94 -7.13
N GLU A 139 -4.51 15.55 -7.12
CA GLU A 139 -3.29 14.94 -7.65
C GLU A 139 -2.96 13.62 -6.92
N CYS A 140 -3.05 13.59 -5.58
CA CYS A 140 -2.81 12.38 -4.80
C CYS A 140 -3.81 11.27 -5.17
N VAL A 141 -5.12 11.58 -5.21
CA VAL A 141 -6.15 10.56 -5.51
C VAL A 141 -6.04 10.03 -6.92
N ILE A 142 -5.83 10.91 -7.93
CA ILE A 142 -5.62 10.46 -9.32
C ILE A 142 -4.37 9.58 -9.43
N SER A 143 -3.28 9.93 -8.75
CA SER A 143 -2.05 9.14 -8.76
C SER A 143 -2.28 7.72 -8.25
N VAL A 144 -3.04 7.59 -7.16
CA VAL A 144 -3.38 6.28 -6.56
C VAL A 144 -4.34 5.49 -7.46
N ILE A 145 -5.39 6.14 -8.01
CA ILE A 145 -6.33 5.48 -8.94
C ILE A 145 -5.56 4.91 -10.14
N GLN A 146 -4.71 5.72 -10.77
CA GLN A 146 -3.91 5.26 -11.92
C GLN A 146 -2.93 4.16 -11.57
N ALA A 147 -2.34 4.18 -10.37
CA ALA A 147 -1.46 3.13 -9.90
C ALA A 147 -2.21 1.80 -9.71
N LEU A 148 -3.40 1.82 -9.10
CA LEU A 148 -4.26 0.65 -8.95
C LEU A 148 -4.76 0.12 -10.30
N GLN A 149 -5.11 1.00 -11.25
CA GLN A 149 -5.47 0.61 -12.61
C GLN A 149 -4.32 -0.08 -13.35
N LYS A 150 -3.09 0.45 -13.27
CA LYS A 150 -1.90 -0.17 -13.88
C LYS A 150 -1.53 -1.52 -13.26
N LEU A 151 -1.91 -1.74 -12.01
CA LEU A 151 -1.82 -3.03 -11.35
C LEU A 151 -2.93 -3.99 -11.74
N ASN A 152 -3.91 -3.57 -12.55
CA ASN A 152 -5.12 -4.31 -12.89
C ASN A 152 -5.96 -4.70 -11.66
N VAL A 153 -5.90 -3.90 -10.59
CA VAL A 153 -6.80 -4.07 -9.45
C VAL A 153 -8.22 -3.74 -9.88
N GLN A 154 -9.13 -4.69 -9.71
CA GLN A 154 -10.54 -4.52 -10.04
C GLN A 154 -11.32 -4.04 -8.82
N SER A 155 -12.48 -3.42 -9.04
CA SER A 155 -13.52 -3.19 -8.01
C SER A 155 -13.01 -2.51 -6.73
N PHE A 156 -12.29 -1.41 -6.86
CA PHE A 156 -11.86 -0.59 -5.73
C PHE A 156 -12.61 0.74 -5.65
N THR A 157 -12.70 1.30 -4.45
CA THR A 157 -13.28 2.63 -4.18
C THR A 157 -12.40 3.38 -3.20
N ILE A 158 -12.26 4.70 -3.40
CA ILE A 158 -11.62 5.64 -2.47
C ILE A 158 -12.71 6.51 -1.85
N GLU A 159 -12.90 6.37 -0.55
CA GLU A 159 -13.80 7.20 0.24
C GLU A 159 -13.12 8.51 0.63
N ILE A 160 -13.86 9.60 0.52
CA ILE A 160 -13.39 10.96 0.84
C ILE A 160 -14.17 11.47 2.04
N GLY A 161 -13.45 11.75 3.13
CA GLY A 161 -13.98 12.34 4.35
C GLY A 161 -13.45 13.75 4.59
N GLN A 162 -13.97 14.41 5.65
CA GLN A 162 -13.57 15.77 6.01
C GLN A 162 -13.53 15.97 7.52
N VAL A 163 -12.33 15.87 8.10
CA VAL A 163 -12.12 16.00 9.56
C VAL A 163 -12.48 17.39 10.07
N GLN A 164 -12.20 18.44 9.30
CA GLN A 164 -12.47 19.81 9.71
C GLN A 164 -13.96 20.05 9.96
N LEU A 165 -14.84 19.42 9.18
CA LEU A 165 -16.28 19.48 9.41
C LEU A 165 -16.66 18.99 10.81
N TYR A 166 -16.15 17.82 11.19
CA TYR A 166 -16.38 17.25 12.51
C TYR A 166 -15.80 18.14 13.63
N LYS A 167 -14.56 18.63 13.48
CA LYS A 167 -13.93 19.53 14.43
C LYS A 167 -14.74 20.82 14.63
N CYS A 168 -15.30 21.38 13.56
CA CYS A 168 -16.19 22.55 13.64
C CYS A 168 -17.50 22.24 14.41
N ILE A 169 -18.08 21.05 14.21
CA ILE A 169 -19.29 20.63 14.94
C ILE A 169 -18.99 20.52 16.44
N VAL A 170 -17.93 19.79 16.80
CA VAL A 170 -17.51 19.58 18.22
C VAL A 170 -17.24 20.91 18.91
N LYS A 171 -16.48 21.78 18.25
CA LYS A 171 -16.16 23.13 18.76
C LYS A 171 -17.42 23.96 18.99
N LYS A 172 -18.34 23.99 18.01
CA LYS A 172 -19.59 24.80 18.11
C LYS A 172 -20.53 24.29 19.17
N LEU A 173 -20.60 22.98 19.39
CA LEU A 173 -21.42 22.35 20.41
C LEU A 173 -20.74 22.30 21.79
N SER A 174 -19.50 22.82 21.92
CA SER A 174 -18.69 22.84 23.15
C SER A 174 -18.57 21.45 23.79
N ILE A 175 -18.36 20.42 22.98
CA ILE A 175 -18.14 19.04 23.43
C ILE A 175 -16.69 18.93 23.92
N HIS A 176 -16.49 18.43 25.15
CA HIS A 176 -15.17 18.29 25.78
C HIS A 176 -14.46 17.01 25.34
N ASP A 177 -13.13 16.97 25.50
CA ASP A 177 -12.27 15.89 24.98
C ASP A 177 -12.69 14.47 25.35
N GLU A 178 -13.10 14.24 26.62
CA GLU A 178 -13.57 12.92 27.07
C GLU A 178 -14.86 12.49 26.36
N GLU A 179 -15.78 13.44 26.21
CA GLU A 179 -17.07 13.23 25.53
C GLU A 179 -16.88 13.10 24.02
N GLU A 180 -15.93 13.83 23.46
CA GLU A 180 -15.57 13.76 22.07
C GLU A 180 -15.05 12.38 21.69
N ARG A 181 -14.22 11.73 22.51
CA ARG A 181 -13.75 10.36 22.29
C ARG A 181 -14.90 9.36 22.19
N VAL A 182 -15.88 9.48 23.08
CA VAL A 182 -17.08 8.63 23.08
C VAL A 182 -17.92 8.91 21.84
N LEU A 183 -18.16 10.19 21.53
CA LEU A 183 -18.92 10.62 20.35
C LEU A 183 -18.28 10.10 19.05
N ARG A 184 -16.96 10.21 18.94
CA ARG A 184 -16.17 9.69 17.81
C ARG A 184 -16.47 8.19 17.60
N THR A 185 -16.42 7.40 18.67
CA THR A 185 -16.72 5.95 18.61
C THR A 185 -18.14 5.67 18.10
N TYR A 186 -19.13 6.46 18.50
CA TYR A 186 -20.51 6.29 18.04
C TYR A 186 -20.68 6.61 16.55
N ILE A 187 -19.99 7.63 16.07
CA ILE A 187 -20.04 8.02 14.65
C ILE A 187 -19.32 6.98 13.78
N GLU A 188 -18.11 6.57 14.15
CA GLU A 188 -17.31 5.59 13.40
C GLU A 188 -17.98 4.22 13.33
N SER A 189 -18.57 3.78 14.44
CA SER A 189 -19.31 2.51 14.49
C SER A 189 -20.70 2.58 13.87
N LYS A 190 -21.10 3.77 13.35
CA LYS A 190 -22.46 4.04 12.83
C LYS A 190 -23.56 3.67 13.84
N ASN A 191 -23.30 3.86 15.14
CA ASN A 191 -24.23 3.56 16.23
C ASN A 191 -25.22 4.71 16.46
N TYR A 192 -26.24 4.75 15.63
CA TYR A 192 -27.27 5.81 15.62
C TYR A 192 -28.01 5.94 16.96
N ALA A 193 -28.27 4.81 17.63
CA ALA A 193 -29.02 4.81 18.89
C ALA A 193 -28.17 5.47 20.01
N ALA A 194 -26.90 5.09 20.11
CA ALA A 194 -25.98 5.70 21.10
C ALA A 194 -25.76 7.19 20.82
N LEU A 195 -25.62 7.59 19.54
CA LEU A 195 -25.51 8.98 19.16
C LEU A 195 -26.75 9.79 19.52
N SER A 196 -27.95 9.26 19.26
CA SER A 196 -29.22 9.93 19.62
C SER A 196 -29.39 10.06 21.13
N ASN A 197 -28.99 9.04 21.94
CA ASN A 197 -28.99 9.09 23.39
C ASN A 197 -27.99 10.16 23.91
N PHE A 198 -26.78 10.20 23.37
CA PHE A 198 -25.77 11.21 23.70
C PHE A 198 -26.31 12.63 23.49
N ILE A 199 -26.96 12.90 22.35
CA ILE A 199 -27.60 14.20 22.06
C ILE A 199 -28.67 14.52 23.12
N GLY A 200 -29.48 13.53 23.53
CA GLY A 200 -30.50 13.70 24.55
C GLY A 200 -29.95 13.95 25.96
N GLU A 201 -28.94 13.19 26.38
CA GLU A 201 -28.27 13.34 27.68
C GLU A 201 -27.59 14.72 27.81
N LYS A 202 -26.99 15.20 26.72
CA LYS A 202 -26.40 16.52 26.64
C LYS A 202 -27.42 17.65 26.51
N LYS A 203 -28.70 17.34 26.34
CA LYS A 203 -29.78 18.30 26.13
C LYS A 203 -29.49 19.27 24.97
N LEU A 204 -28.84 18.77 23.91
CA LEU A 204 -28.60 19.56 22.72
C LEU A 204 -29.93 19.83 21.99
N ASP A 205 -30.09 21.07 21.52
CA ASP A 205 -31.32 21.48 20.80
C ASP A 205 -31.37 20.81 19.41
N ARG A 206 -32.29 19.86 19.23
CA ARG A 206 -32.48 19.16 17.94
C ARG A 206 -33.02 20.08 16.82
N CYS A 207 -33.43 21.29 17.14
CA CYS A 207 -33.78 22.29 16.15
C CYS A 207 -32.56 23.03 15.61
N ASP A 208 -31.41 22.99 16.31
CA ASP A 208 -30.16 23.57 15.85
C ASP A 208 -29.62 22.77 14.64
N GLU A 209 -29.26 23.49 13.57
CA GLU A 209 -28.73 22.90 12.33
C GLU A 209 -27.45 22.09 12.57
N THR A 210 -26.60 22.50 13.50
CA THR A 210 -25.36 21.79 13.85
C THR A 210 -25.66 20.46 14.53
N VAL A 211 -26.65 20.43 15.44
CA VAL A 211 -27.06 19.18 16.10
C VAL A 211 -27.70 18.23 15.08
N ARG A 212 -28.50 18.76 14.15
CA ARG A 212 -29.06 17.96 13.03
C ARG A 212 -27.99 17.43 12.10
N LEU A 213 -26.94 18.21 11.82
CA LEU A 213 -25.79 17.77 11.04
C LEU A 213 -25.04 16.66 11.77
N LEU A 214 -24.77 16.82 13.08
CA LEU A 214 -24.14 15.80 13.91
C LEU A 214 -24.94 14.49 13.90
N GLU A 215 -26.27 14.54 14.08
CA GLU A 215 -27.13 13.35 14.08
C GLU A 215 -27.13 12.63 12.73
N LYS A 216 -26.98 13.36 11.63
CA LYS A 216 -26.95 12.81 10.27
C LYS A 216 -25.57 12.34 9.84
N LEU A 217 -24.51 12.83 10.46
CA LEU A 217 -23.12 12.61 10.01
C LEU A 217 -22.79 11.14 9.68
N PRO A 218 -23.17 10.13 10.51
CA PRO A 218 -22.90 8.72 10.20
C PRO A 218 -23.69 8.17 8.99
N ARG A 219 -24.66 8.94 8.46
CA ARG A 219 -25.49 8.56 7.31
C ARG A 219 -25.12 9.35 6.04
N LEU A 220 -24.26 10.36 6.17
CA LEU A 220 -23.79 11.16 5.04
C LEU A 220 -22.70 10.42 4.27
N PHE A 221 -23.11 9.33 3.64
CA PHE A 221 -22.29 8.44 2.83
C PHE A 221 -22.91 8.23 1.46
N GLY A 222 -22.14 8.39 0.38
CA GLY A 222 -22.59 8.21 -1.01
C GLY A 222 -21.95 9.17 -1.99
N ASN A 223 -22.78 9.86 -2.77
CA ASN A 223 -22.38 10.72 -3.87
C ASN A 223 -22.65 12.20 -3.55
N LEU A 224 -22.79 13.04 -4.59
CA LEU A 224 -23.01 14.48 -4.48
C LEU A 224 -24.20 14.86 -3.57
N GLU A 225 -25.24 14.04 -3.54
CA GLU A 225 -26.46 14.29 -2.75
C GLU A 225 -26.18 14.45 -1.24
N VAL A 226 -25.22 13.72 -0.71
CA VAL A 226 -24.85 13.82 0.72
C VAL A 226 -24.10 15.12 1.01
N ILE A 227 -23.36 15.65 0.04
CA ILE A 227 -22.73 16.98 0.14
C ILE A 227 -23.81 18.06 0.19
N GLU A 228 -24.79 18.00 -0.71
CA GLU A 228 -25.91 18.96 -0.76
C GLU A 228 -26.76 18.93 0.54
N GLU A 229 -26.92 17.76 1.12
CA GLU A 229 -27.60 17.60 2.42
C GLU A 229 -26.79 18.24 3.55
N ALA A 230 -25.47 18.02 3.59
CA ALA A 230 -24.58 18.64 4.56
C ALA A 230 -24.51 20.18 4.39
N GLU A 231 -24.47 20.69 3.16
CA GLU A 231 -24.47 22.14 2.88
C GLU A 231 -25.69 22.84 3.47
N LYS A 232 -26.88 22.23 3.39
CA LYS A 232 -28.14 22.79 3.95
C LYS A 232 -28.11 22.92 5.47
N LEU A 233 -27.27 22.12 6.15
CA LEU A 233 -27.14 22.09 7.61
C LEU A 233 -25.87 22.79 8.11
N ALA A 234 -25.01 23.26 7.21
CA ALA A 234 -23.77 23.94 7.56
C ALA A 234 -24.05 25.35 8.10
N SER A 235 -23.97 25.49 9.41
CA SER A 235 -24.37 26.70 10.14
C SER A 235 -23.22 27.69 10.37
N SER A 236 -21.96 27.38 10.00
CA SER A 236 -20.83 28.30 10.05
C SER A 236 -20.08 28.38 8.72
N ASN A 237 -19.32 29.45 8.52
CA ASN A 237 -18.52 29.62 7.32
C ASN A 237 -17.43 28.53 7.21
N GLU A 238 -16.81 28.14 8.33
CA GLU A 238 -15.80 27.08 8.37
C GLU A 238 -16.38 25.74 7.93
N MET A 239 -17.60 25.38 8.36
CA MET A 239 -18.30 24.19 7.92
C MET A 239 -18.58 24.23 6.41
N LYS A 240 -19.07 25.37 5.90
CA LYS A 240 -19.33 25.57 4.47
C LYS A 240 -18.06 25.44 3.64
N MET A 241 -16.95 26.01 4.09
CA MET A 241 -15.66 25.89 3.40
C MET A 241 -15.15 24.44 3.39
N ALA A 242 -15.28 23.72 4.51
CA ALA A 242 -14.89 22.32 4.60
C ALA A 242 -15.69 21.43 3.64
N ILE A 243 -16.99 21.64 3.53
CA ILE A 243 -17.88 20.92 2.61
C ILE A 243 -17.60 21.32 1.16
N ALA A 244 -17.42 22.62 0.88
CA ALA A 244 -17.12 23.12 -0.45
C ALA A 244 -15.84 22.52 -1.05
N ARG A 245 -14.80 22.27 -0.21
CA ARG A 245 -13.57 21.62 -0.65
C ARG A 245 -13.81 20.18 -1.11
N VAL A 246 -14.63 19.41 -0.40
CA VAL A 246 -15.02 18.05 -0.81
C VAL A 246 -15.84 18.09 -2.08
N LYS A 247 -16.76 19.05 -2.20
CA LYS A 247 -17.60 19.25 -3.40
C LYS A 247 -16.76 19.53 -4.64
N GLU A 248 -15.88 20.51 -4.56
CA GLU A 248 -14.97 20.87 -5.65
C GLU A 248 -14.11 19.68 -6.09
N MET A 249 -13.61 18.92 -5.13
CA MET A 249 -12.86 17.71 -5.40
C MET A 249 -13.71 16.66 -6.11
N TYR A 250 -14.91 16.35 -5.59
CA TYR A 250 -15.81 15.36 -6.17
C TYR A 250 -16.22 15.75 -7.62
N GLU A 251 -16.69 16.98 -7.83
CA GLU A 251 -17.11 17.48 -9.15
C GLU A 251 -15.95 17.45 -10.16
N THR A 252 -14.73 17.78 -9.72
CA THR A 252 -13.53 17.70 -10.58
C THR A 252 -13.23 16.26 -10.96
N MET A 253 -13.28 15.33 -10.02
CA MET A 253 -13.03 13.91 -10.28
C MET A 253 -14.10 13.30 -11.21
N GLU A 254 -15.37 13.67 -11.06
CA GLU A 254 -16.46 13.33 -12.00
C GLU A 254 -16.16 13.84 -13.42
N THR A 255 -15.80 15.12 -13.54
CA THR A 255 -15.47 15.74 -14.84
C THR A 255 -14.29 15.04 -15.54
N LEU A 256 -13.32 14.54 -14.78
CA LEU A 256 -12.16 13.80 -15.28
C LEU A 256 -12.45 12.31 -15.58
N GLY A 257 -13.68 11.84 -15.30
CA GLY A 257 -14.08 10.45 -15.51
C GLY A 257 -13.64 9.46 -14.41
N TYR A 258 -13.26 9.97 -13.24
CA TYR A 258 -12.87 9.16 -12.08
C TYR A 258 -13.99 9.00 -11.04
N GLY A 259 -15.19 9.51 -11.29
CA GLY A 259 -16.30 9.48 -10.34
C GLY A 259 -16.68 8.07 -9.86
N SER A 260 -16.58 7.06 -10.72
CA SER A 260 -16.86 5.67 -10.36
C SER A 260 -15.87 5.04 -9.36
N TYR A 261 -14.72 5.68 -9.14
CA TYR A 261 -13.67 5.22 -8.20
C TYR A 261 -13.73 5.92 -6.85
N ILE A 262 -14.63 6.89 -6.67
CA ILE A 262 -14.72 7.69 -5.45
C ILE A 262 -16.11 7.63 -4.85
N SER A 263 -16.18 7.75 -3.53
CA SER A 263 -17.39 7.99 -2.77
C SER A 263 -17.11 8.97 -1.62
N ILE A 264 -18.14 9.49 -1.02
CA ILE A 264 -18.04 10.44 0.09
C ILE A 264 -18.49 9.76 1.37
N ASP A 265 -17.74 9.90 2.46
CA ASP A 265 -18.17 9.55 3.81
C ASP A 265 -17.82 10.69 4.76
N LEU A 266 -18.76 11.61 5.00
CA LEU A 266 -18.56 12.72 5.94
C LEU A 266 -18.55 12.28 7.41
N GLY A 267 -18.99 11.06 7.70
CA GLY A 267 -18.89 10.40 9.00
C GLY A 267 -17.56 9.70 9.25
N MET A 268 -16.67 9.69 8.28
CA MET A 268 -15.33 9.13 8.43
C MET A 268 -14.47 10.04 9.33
N ILE A 269 -14.12 9.55 10.52
CA ILE A 269 -13.31 10.26 11.52
C ILE A 269 -12.12 9.37 11.83
N GLN A 270 -10.94 9.75 11.35
CA GLN A 270 -9.72 8.98 11.55
C GLN A 270 -9.20 9.09 12.98
N HIS A 271 -8.63 7.99 13.49
CA HIS A 271 -7.90 7.97 14.77
C HIS A 271 -6.62 8.81 14.76
N LEU A 272 -6.19 9.27 13.59
CA LEU A 272 -4.97 10.05 13.43
C LEU A 272 -5.26 11.53 13.71
N ASP A 273 -5.00 11.96 14.94
CA ASP A 273 -5.29 13.32 15.40
C ASP A 273 -4.46 14.42 14.71
N TYR A 274 -3.54 14.04 13.80
CA TYR A 274 -2.76 14.99 13.02
C TYR A 274 -3.40 15.45 11.72
N TYR A 275 -4.52 14.83 11.27
CA TYR A 275 -5.21 15.31 10.06
C TYR A 275 -5.92 16.64 10.30
N THR A 276 -5.77 17.55 9.33
CA THR A 276 -6.30 18.92 9.40
C THR A 276 -7.44 19.21 8.42
N GLY A 277 -7.66 18.33 7.44
CA GLY A 277 -8.61 18.58 6.35
C GLY A 277 -9.25 17.32 5.79
N VAL A 278 -9.16 17.16 4.48
CA VAL A 278 -9.67 15.98 3.77
C VAL A 278 -8.90 14.73 4.18
N ILE A 279 -9.61 13.62 4.32
CA ILE A 279 -9.05 12.30 4.61
C ILE A 279 -9.57 11.27 3.61
N PHE A 280 -8.80 10.21 3.43
CA PHE A 280 -9.05 9.18 2.43
C PHE A 280 -8.93 7.79 3.01
N LYS A 281 -9.82 6.89 2.57
CA LYS A 281 -9.71 5.45 2.73
C LYS A 281 -10.03 4.75 1.42
N GLY A 282 -9.23 3.78 1.05
CA GLY A 282 -9.50 2.97 -0.14
C GLY A 282 -9.68 1.51 0.21
N TYR A 283 -10.64 0.88 -0.46
CA TYR A 283 -11.02 -0.51 -0.25
C TYR A 283 -11.09 -1.25 -1.57
N ILE A 284 -10.77 -2.55 -1.53
CA ILE A 284 -11.10 -3.50 -2.60
C ILE A 284 -12.25 -4.35 -2.10
N TYR A 285 -13.32 -4.46 -2.89
CA TYR A 285 -14.57 -5.13 -2.45
C TYR A 285 -14.34 -6.58 -2.05
N GLU A 286 -13.50 -7.31 -2.78
CA GLU A 286 -13.27 -8.74 -2.60
C GLU A 286 -12.62 -9.06 -1.25
N ILE A 287 -11.72 -8.21 -0.76
CA ILE A 287 -11.00 -8.47 0.50
C ILE A 287 -11.57 -7.72 1.70
N GLY A 288 -12.39 -6.67 1.48
CA GLY A 288 -13.04 -5.90 2.54
C GLY A 288 -12.09 -5.20 3.53
N GLU A 289 -10.79 -5.16 3.23
CA GLU A 289 -9.77 -4.49 4.05
C GLU A 289 -9.31 -3.19 3.41
N GLU A 290 -8.88 -2.25 4.26
CA GLU A 290 -8.32 -0.97 3.82
C GLU A 290 -6.99 -1.18 3.10
N ILE A 291 -6.89 -0.70 1.85
CA ILE A 291 -5.68 -0.78 1.04
C ILE A 291 -5.00 0.57 0.87
N VAL A 292 -5.74 1.66 1.03
CA VAL A 292 -5.26 3.04 0.92
C VAL A 292 -5.72 3.81 2.14
N SER A 293 -4.85 4.59 2.74
CA SER A 293 -5.21 5.55 3.79
C SER A 293 -4.35 6.80 3.69
N GLY A 294 -4.91 7.92 4.10
CA GLY A 294 -4.18 9.19 4.09
C GLY A 294 -5.07 10.40 4.31
N GLY A 295 -4.52 11.58 4.05
CA GLY A 295 -5.24 12.84 4.22
C GLY A 295 -4.31 14.04 4.28
N ARG A 296 -4.90 15.22 4.57
CA ARG A 296 -4.21 16.48 4.76
C ARG A 296 -3.73 16.65 6.20
N TYR A 297 -2.46 17.05 6.38
CA TYR A 297 -1.79 17.16 7.68
C TYR A 297 -0.87 18.41 7.72
N ASP A 298 -1.44 19.59 7.77
CA ASP A 298 -0.72 20.86 7.61
C ASP A 298 0.16 21.23 8.80
N GLU A 299 -0.03 20.62 9.98
CA GLU A 299 0.70 20.94 11.21
C GLU A 299 1.88 19.99 11.48
N LEU A 300 1.90 18.79 10.87
CA LEU A 300 2.85 17.74 11.23
C LEU A 300 4.31 18.14 11.00
N ILE A 301 4.62 18.74 9.84
CA ILE A 301 5.99 19.13 9.47
C ILE A 301 6.52 20.21 10.43
N GLY A 302 5.63 21.05 10.97
CA GLY A 302 5.96 22.08 11.96
C GLY A 302 6.59 21.55 13.25
N ASN A 303 6.37 20.27 13.61
CA ASN A 303 7.07 19.66 14.76
C ASN A 303 8.59 19.51 14.52
N PHE A 304 9.06 19.60 13.29
CA PHE A 304 10.45 19.40 12.90
C PHE A 304 11.12 20.65 12.31
N GLY A 305 10.36 21.74 12.12
CA GLY A 305 10.88 22.97 11.54
C GLY A 305 9.79 23.93 11.08
N GLU A 306 9.79 24.28 9.81
CA GLU A 306 8.79 25.17 9.22
C GLU A 306 7.47 24.44 9.01
N THR A 307 6.36 25.12 9.36
CA THR A 307 5.01 24.59 9.09
C THR A 307 4.70 24.67 7.60
N LEU A 308 4.44 23.54 6.98
CA LEU A 308 4.12 23.41 5.56
C LEU A 308 2.83 22.61 5.40
N PRO A 309 1.88 23.08 4.56
CA PRO A 309 0.72 22.29 4.22
C PRO A 309 1.13 21.02 3.47
N ALA A 310 0.51 19.91 3.82
CA ALA A 310 0.83 18.63 3.21
C ALA A 310 -0.39 17.72 3.11
N VAL A 311 -0.40 16.88 2.07
CA VAL A 311 -1.40 15.84 1.86
C VAL A 311 -0.72 14.61 1.24
N GLY A 312 -1.08 13.42 1.72
CA GLY A 312 -0.52 12.18 1.19
C GLY A 312 -1.42 10.98 1.36
N LEU A 313 -1.07 9.93 0.64
CA LEU A 313 -1.76 8.65 0.63
C LEU A 313 -0.74 7.50 0.67
N ALA A 314 -0.98 6.58 1.59
CA ALA A 314 -0.21 5.35 1.74
C ALA A 314 -1.02 4.15 1.24
N LEU A 315 -0.38 3.25 0.49
CA LEU A 315 -0.93 2.01 0.00
C LEU A 315 -0.32 0.82 0.75
N GLN A 316 -1.16 -0.12 1.15
CA GLN A 316 -0.75 -1.36 1.80
C GLN A 316 -0.45 -2.42 0.74
N VAL A 317 0.82 -2.58 0.37
CA VAL A 317 1.26 -3.50 -0.69
C VAL A 317 0.82 -4.93 -0.43
N ASN A 318 0.91 -5.40 0.82
CA ASN A 318 0.48 -6.75 1.19
C ASN A 318 -1.00 -7.02 0.87
N GLN A 319 -1.88 -6.05 1.09
CA GLN A 319 -3.31 -6.19 0.81
C GLN A 319 -3.60 -6.14 -0.70
N ILE A 320 -2.86 -5.30 -1.42
CA ILE A 320 -2.95 -5.27 -2.90
C ILE A 320 -2.52 -6.61 -3.48
N VAL A 321 -1.40 -7.18 -3.00
CA VAL A 321 -0.92 -8.51 -3.42
C VAL A 321 -1.97 -9.58 -3.14
N LYS A 322 -2.57 -9.58 -1.95
CA LYS A 322 -3.67 -10.51 -1.60
C LYS A 322 -4.84 -10.40 -2.58
N ALA A 323 -5.28 -9.17 -2.88
CA ALA A 323 -6.36 -8.97 -3.85
C ALA A 323 -6.01 -9.48 -5.25
N LEU A 324 -4.80 -9.22 -5.73
CA LEU A 324 -4.35 -9.72 -7.03
C LEU A 324 -4.28 -11.24 -7.08
N GLN A 325 -3.89 -11.89 -5.98
CA GLN A 325 -3.90 -13.36 -5.88
C GLN A 325 -5.33 -13.94 -5.91
N GLU A 326 -6.31 -13.25 -5.30
CA GLU A 326 -7.72 -13.67 -5.33
C GLU A 326 -8.40 -13.42 -6.69
N GLN A 327 -7.95 -12.41 -7.44
CA GLN A 327 -8.51 -12.03 -8.74
C GLN A 327 -7.92 -12.82 -9.92
N GLN A 328 -6.74 -13.42 -9.77
CA GLN A 328 -6.06 -14.16 -10.85
C GLN A 328 -6.23 -15.67 -10.69
N GLU A 329 -6.27 -16.38 -11.82
CA GLU A 329 -5.96 -17.80 -11.84
C GLU A 329 -4.55 -18.02 -11.25
N PRO A 330 -4.25 -19.22 -10.68
CA PRO A 330 -2.98 -19.47 -9.99
C PRO A 330 -1.80 -18.95 -10.83
N TYR A 331 -1.03 -18.03 -10.25
CA TYR A 331 0.17 -17.46 -10.87
C TYR A 331 1.05 -18.61 -11.38
N GLU A 332 1.21 -18.70 -12.69
CA GLU A 332 2.17 -19.65 -13.23
C GLU A 332 3.57 -19.18 -12.81
N ARG A 333 4.22 -19.96 -11.95
CA ARG A 333 5.64 -19.78 -11.61
C ARG A 333 6.38 -19.33 -12.86
N ASN A 334 7.34 -18.41 -12.73
CA ASN A 334 8.37 -18.17 -13.73
C ASN A 334 8.91 -19.56 -14.15
N GLN A 335 8.18 -20.21 -15.07
CA GLN A 335 8.42 -21.60 -15.41
C GLN A 335 9.80 -21.64 -16.01
N ILE A 336 10.61 -22.57 -15.51
CA ILE A 336 11.81 -22.95 -16.24
C ILE A 336 11.34 -23.64 -17.51
N ASP A 337 11.58 -23.01 -18.66
CA ASP A 337 11.19 -23.59 -19.95
C ASP A 337 12.08 -24.77 -20.29
N ILE A 338 13.37 -24.66 -19.97
CA ILE A 338 14.41 -25.60 -20.40
C ILE A 338 15.43 -25.82 -19.29
N VAL A 339 15.80 -27.09 -19.05
CA VAL A 339 16.98 -27.43 -18.25
C VAL A 339 18.09 -27.89 -19.17
N ILE A 340 19.25 -27.28 -19.07
CA ILE A 340 20.45 -27.68 -19.83
C ILE A 340 21.32 -28.58 -18.96
N HIS A 341 21.42 -29.86 -19.34
CA HIS A 341 22.36 -30.81 -18.76
C HIS A 341 23.71 -30.73 -19.48
N TYR A 342 24.80 -30.80 -18.75
CA TYR A 342 26.15 -30.68 -19.31
C TYR A 342 27.17 -31.43 -18.45
N GLU A 343 28.26 -31.87 -19.07
CA GLU A 343 29.46 -32.29 -18.36
C GLU A 343 30.25 -31.05 -17.96
N LEU A 344 30.97 -31.09 -16.82
CA LEU A 344 31.65 -29.92 -16.25
C LEU A 344 32.65 -29.26 -17.22
N ASN A 345 33.32 -30.04 -18.07
CA ASN A 345 34.18 -29.54 -19.13
C ASN A 345 33.44 -28.78 -20.26
N ARG A 346 32.10 -28.85 -20.27
CA ARG A 346 31.21 -28.20 -21.28
C ARG A 346 30.43 -27.02 -20.69
N LEU A 347 30.77 -26.55 -19.51
CA LEU A 347 30.10 -25.45 -18.86
C LEU A 347 30.07 -24.18 -19.73
N ALA A 348 31.15 -23.87 -20.45
CA ALA A 348 31.23 -22.69 -21.29
C ALA A 348 30.21 -22.71 -22.43
N GLU A 349 29.99 -23.86 -23.05
CA GLU A 349 28.99 -24.07 -24.11
C GLU A 349 27.57 -24.03 -23.54
N ALA A 350 27.34 -24.67 -22.41
CA ALA A 350 26.05 -24.65 -21.72
C ALA A 350 25.66 -23.22 -21.35
N GLU A 351 26.60 -22.42 -20.85
CA GLU A 351 26.38 -20.99 -20.58
C GLU A 351 26.08 -20.16 -21.84
N ARG A 352 26.80 -20.43 -22.95
CA ARG A 352 26.49 -19.77 -24.22
C ARG A 352 25.08 -20.10 -24.68
N LEU A 353 24.69 -21.36 -24.60
CA LEU A 353 23.34 -21.80 -24.97
C LEU A 353 22.29 -21.14 -24.06
N ARG A 354 22.48 -21.14 -22.74
CA ARG A 354 21.59 -20.43 -21.80
C ARG A 354 21.41 -18.96 -22.17
N ASN A 355 22.50 -18.27 -22.51
CA ASN A 355 22.45 -16.86 -22.87
C ASN A 355 21.74 -16.62 -24.21
N LEU A 356 21.85 -17.53 -25.16
CA LEU A 356 21.10 -17.48 -26.42
C LEU A 356 19.59 -17.67 -26.16
N LEU A 357 19.23 -18.71 -25.40
CA LEU A 357 17.84 -18.98 -25.05
C LEU A 357 17.17 -17.83 -24.31
N ARG A 358 17.92 -17.16 -23.41
CA ARG A 358 17.43 -15.96 -22.72
C ARG A 358 17.17 -14.79 -23.65
N LYS A 359 18.00 -14.58 -24.67
CA LYS A 359 17.75 -13.55 -25.70
C LYS A 359 16.47 -13.83 -26.48
N ASP A 360 16.13 -15.11 -26.65
CA ASP A 360 14.89 -15.55 -27.31
C ASP A 360 13.69 -15.63 -26.34
N GLY A 361 13.82 -15.06 -25.13
CA GLY A 361 12.75 -14.98 -24.13
C GLY A 361 12.48 -16.29 -23.38
N LYS A 362 13.36 -17.30 -23.49
CA LYS A 362 13.22 -18.56 -22.77
C LYS A 362 13.96 -18.54 -21.44
N ASN A 363 13.28 -19.03 -20.39
CA ASN A 363 13.88 -19.21 -19.07
C ASN A 363 14.63 -20.53 -19.00
N ALA A 364 15.97 -20.49 -19.19
CA ALA A 364 16.81 -21.67 -19.21
C ALA A 364 17.68 -21.81 -17.96
N TRP A 365 17.69 -22.98 -17.36
CA TRP A 365 18.50 -23.34 -16.20
C TRP A 365 19.62 -24.29 -16.57
N LEU A 366 20.79 -24.12 -15.97
CA LEU A 366 21.85 -25.12 -15.99
C LEU A 366 21.57 -26.18 -14.93
N SER A 367 21.63 -27.45 -15.33
CA SER A 367 21.47 -28.56 -14.39
C SER A 367 22.61 -28.57 -13.37
N LEU A 368 22.27 -28.75 -12.08
CA LEU A 368 23.24 -28.95 -11.03
C LEU A 368 23.54 -30.44 -10.76
N PHE A 369 22.92 -31.35 -11.52
CA PHE A 369 23.07 -32.77 -11.35
C PHE A 369 24.22 -33.29 -12.24
N SER A 370 25.00 -34.23 -11.70
CA SER A 370 26.11 -34.85 -12.41
C SER A 370 25.68 -35.91 -13.45
N ASN A 371 24.44 -36.40 -13.36
CA ASN A 371 23.91 -37.37 -14.32
C ASN A 371 22.59 -36.90 -14.94
N LEU A 372 22.34 -37.31 -16.17
CA LEU A 372 21.16 -36.91 -16.94
C LEU A 372 19.84 -37.46 -16.34
N SER A 373 19.89 -38.63 -15.70
CA SER A 373 18.71 -39.24 -15.07
C SER A 373 18.13 -38.35 -13.97
N ASP A 374 18.99 -37.78 -13.12
CA ASP A 374 18.55 -36.89 -12.04
C ASP A 374 18.03 -35.56 -12.59
N THR A 375 18.63 -35.07 -13.70
CA THR A 375 18.12 -33.90 -14.43
C THR A 375 16.70 -34.16 -14.95
N PHE A 376 16.44 -35.33 -15.52
CA PHE A 376 15.11 -35.74 -16.00
C PHE A 376 14.10 -35.86 -14.85
N GLN A 377 14.49 -36.43 -13.71
CA GLN A 377 13.63 -36.49 -12.52
C GLN A 377 13.29 -35.11 -11.98
N PHE A 378 14.26 -34.21 -11.91
CA PHE A 378 14.05 -32.81 -11.52
C PHE A 378 13.10 -32.10 -12.48
N ALA A 379 13.34 -32.18 -13.79
CA ALA A 379 12.50 -31.54 -14.80
C ALA A 379 11.05 -32.05 -14.71
N ARG A 380 10.85 -33.37 -14.59
CA ARG A 380 9.52 -33.97 -14.43
C ARG A 380 8.81 -33.48 -13.15
N LYS A 381 9.50 -33.48 -12.02
CA LYS A 381 8.94 -33.03 -10.74
C LYS A 381 8.50 -31.55 -10.79
N ASN A 382 9.21 -30.74 -11.54
CA ASN A 382 8.94 -29.33 -11.71
C ASN A 382 8.11 -28.98 -12.97
N LYS A 383 7.53 -29.99 -13.63
CA LYS A 383 6.71 -29.84 -14.86
C LYS A 383 7.44 -29.15 -16.01
N ILE A 384 8.75 -29.26 -16.09
CA ILE A 384 9.56 -28.72 -17.18
C ILE A 384 9.53 -29.71 -18.34
N GLY A 385 9.02 -29.27 -19.49
CA GLY A 385 8.79 -30.12 -20.65
C GLY A 385 10.04 -30.41 -21.49
N THR A 386 11.12 -29.61 -21.33
CA THR A 386 12.29 -29.70 -22.19
C THR A 386 13.59 -29.80 -21.40
N VAL A 387 14.42 -30.77 -21.79
CA VAL A 387 15.80 -30.89 -21.32
C VAL A 387 16.73 -30.91 -22.54
N VAL A 388 17.77 -30.10 -22.51
CA VAL A 388 18.82 -30.08 -23.52
C VAL A 388 20.12 -30.60 -22.92
N GLU A 389 20.72 -31.60 -23.52
CA GLU A 389 22.01 -32.15 -23.14
C GLU A 389 23.11 -31.60 -24.04
N ALA A 390 24.09 -30.91 -23.45
CA ALA A 390 25.27 -30.42 -24.18
C ALA A 390 26.37 -31.51 -24.22
N LYS A 391 26.48 -32.22 -25.32
CA LYS A 391 27.53 -33.23 -25.62
C LYS A 391 28.72 -32.62 -26.33
N ASN A 392 29.77 -33.42 -26.56
CA ASN A 392 31.07 -32.94 -27.07
C ASN A 392 30.97 -32.17 -28.38
N GLU A 393 30.14 -32.58 -29.34
CA GLU A 393 30.05 -31.96 -30.65
C GLU A 393 28.62 -31.54 -31.04
N TYR A 394 27.63 -31.93 -30.25
CA TYR A 394 26.21 -31.69 -30.56
C TYR A 394 25.34 -31.47 -29.31
N LEU A 395 24.18 -30.90 -29.53
CA LEU A 395 23.13 -30.72 -28.54
C LEU A 395 22.03 -31.76 -28.79
N VAL A 396 21.53 -32.37 -27.74
CA VAL A 396 20.38 -33.29 -27.79
C VAL A 396 19.22 -32.65 -27.00
N GLU A 397 18.12 -32.41 -27.69
CA GLU A 397 16.88 -31.96 -27.11
C GLU A 397 15.96 -33.13 -26.78
N TYR A 398 15.58 -33.23 -25.52
CA TYR A 398 14.63 -34.19 -24.99
C TYR A 398 13.34 -33.47 -24.62
N VAL A 399 12.21 -33.97 -25.10
CA VAL A 399 10.88 -33.45 -24.76
C VAL A 399 10.10 -34.53 -24.01
N TRP A 400 9.35 -34.09 -23.00
CA TRP A 400 8.50 -34.96 -22.20
C TRP A 400 7.18 -35.27 -22.94
N ASN A 401 6.94 -36.55 -23.27
CA ASN A 401 5.70 -37.09 -23.80
C ASN A 401 5.48 -38.47 -23.18
N GLU A 402 4.90 -38.53 -21.96
CA GLU A 402 4.80 -39.71 -21.09
C GLU A 402 6.16 -40.36 -20.75
N LYS A 403 7.18 -40.14 -21.54
CA LYS A 403 8.60 -40.44 -21.37
C LYS A 403 9.45 -39.38 -22.04
N TRP A 404 10.73 -39.31 -21.67
CA TRP A 404 11.67 -38.45 -22.39
C TRP A 404 12.01 -39.02 -23.77
N VAL A 405 11.75 -38.22 -24.80
CA VAL A 405 11.97 -38.59 -26.19
C VAL A 405 12.93 -37.60 -26.82
N VAL A 406 13.92 -38.09 -27.54
CA VAL A 406 14.81 -37.23 -28.34
C VAL A 406 13.99 -36.61 -29.46
N GLN A 407 13.92 -35.27 -29.46
CA GLN A 407 13.21 -34.50 -30.47
C GLN A 407 14.15 -34.01 -31.58
N LYS A 408 15.35 -33.60 -31.20
CA LYS A 408 16.32 -33.01 -32.11
C LYS A 408 17.75 -33.29 -31.68
N GLU A 409 18.63 -33.52 -32.64
CA GLU A 409 20.08 -33.54 -32.46
C GLU A 409 20.70 -32.56 -33.48
N GLY A 410 21.73 -31.81 -33.08
CA GLY A 410 22.41 -30.85 -33.96
C GLY A 410 23.77 -30.40 -33.42
N GLU A 411 24.64 -29.99 -34.34
CA GLU A 411 25.99 -29.54 -33.97
C GLU A 411 25.96 -28.26 -33.10
N THR A 412 26.86 -28.20 -32.10
CA THR A 412 27.02 -27.05 -31.20
C THR A 412 27.46 -25.76 -31.91
N SER A 413 28.05 -25.89 -33.11
CA SER A 413 28.51 -24.77 -33.95
C SER A 413 27.39 -24.10 -34.78
N CYS A 414 26.23 -24.72 -34.91
CA CYS A 414 25.10 -24.14 -35.64
C CYS A 414 24.34 -23.13 -34.77
N VAL A 415 24.52 -21.86 -35.06
CA VAL A 415 23.87 -20.68 -34.44
C VAL A 415 22.31 -20.69 -34.60
N THR A 416 21.75 -21.70 -35.25
CA THR A 416 20.31 -21.87 -35.58
C THR A 416 19.68 -23.09 -34.93
N PHE A 417 20.02 -23.44 -33.72
CA PHE A 417 19.23 -24.42 -32.96
C PHE A 417 17.91 -23.75 -32.50
N LYS A 418 16.94 -23.69 -33.42
CA LYS A 418 15.59 -23.23 -33.09
C LYS A 418 14.89 -24.33 -32.28
N LEU A 419 14.86 -24.20 -31.00
CA LEU A 419 13.93 -24.90 -30.13
C LEU A 419 12.52 -24.41 -30.49
N ARG A 420 11.58 -25.32 -30.70
CA ARG A 420 10.16 -25.02 -30.98
C ARG A 420 9.40 -24.71 -29.71
#